data_45496a294ceccd71aca007f90f203f8d
#
_entry.id   45496a294ceccd71aca007f90f203f8d
#
_cell.length_a   1.000
_cell.length_b   1.000
_cell.length_c   1.000
_cell.angle_alpha   90.00
_cell.angle_beta   90.00
_cell.angle_gamma   90.00
#
_symmetry.space_group_name_H-M   'P 1'
#
loop_
_entity.id
_entity.type
_entity.pdbx_description
1 polymer ?
#
loop_
_entity_poly.entity_id
_entity_poly.type
_entity_poly.pdbx_seq_one_letter_code
_entity_poly.pdbx_strand_id
1 'polypeptide(L)'
;MRVVEIIQMAFQDGELEEEVTWQAVVLIPKGKGEYRGIGLVEVMWKVVAVILNCRLTSSITFHDVLHGFRAGRGTGTATLEAKLLQQLAAMREEVLYVIFLDLTKAYDALDRSGAWAS
;
A
#
# COMPACT_ATOMS: atom_id res chain seq x y z
N MET A 1 -27.17 9.42 -10.94
CA MET A 1 -26.24 10.19 -10.09
C MET A 1 -24.97 10.50 -10.88
N ARG A 2 -24.48 11.72 -10.84
CA ARG A 2 -23.30 12.09 -11.64
C ARG A 2 -22.03 11.78 -10.85
N VAL A 3 -20.99 11.29 -11.53
CA VAL A 3 -19.68 10.94 -10.94
C VAL A 3 -19.13 12.05 -10.02
N VAL A 4 -19.31 13.31 -10.45
CA VAL A 4 -18.86 14.49 -9.71
C VAL A 4 -19.58 14.63 -8.37
N GLU A 5 -20.88 14.34 -8.31
CA GLU A 5 -21.69 14.44 -7.10
C GLU A 5 -21.23 13.40 -6.06
N ILE A 6 -20.98 12.16 -6.48
CA ILE A 6 -20.44 11.09 -5.60
C ILE A 6 -19.08 11.49 -5.02
N ILE A 7 -18.19 12.02 -5.86
CA ILE A 7 -16.87 12.48 -5.43
C ILE A 7 -17.01 13.64 -4.43
N GLN A 8 -17.91 14.60 -4.69
CA GLN A 8 -18.14 15.72 -3.77
C GLN A 8 -18.70 15.26 -2.43
N MET A 9 -19.67 14.34 -2.42
CA MET A 9 -20.20 13.75 -1.18
C MET A 9 -19.10 13.03 -0.38
N ALA A 10 -18.28 12.21 -1.05
CA ALA A 10 -17.17 11.53 -0.40
C ALA A 10 -16.17 12.48 0.29
N PHE A 11 -15.93 13.66 -0.30
CA PHE A 11 -14.99 14.63 0.25
C PHE A 11 -15.61 15.62 1.26
N GLN A 12 -16.91 15.89 1.19
CA GLN A 12 -17.60 16.82 2.08
C GLN A 12 -18.14 16.14 3.32
N ASP A 13 -18.77 14.99 3.14
CA ASP A 13 -19.50 14.30 4.21
C ASP A 13 -18.68 13.15 4.81
N GLY A 14 -17.61 12.71 4.14
CA GLY A 14 -16.80 11.57 4.56
C GLY A 14 -17.51 10.23 4.42
N GLU A 15 -18.72 10.24 3.89
CA GLU A 15 -19.56 9.06 3.71
C GLU A 15 -19.77 8.77 2.23
N LEU A 16 -19.82 7.49 1.90
CA LEU A 16 -20.18 6.99 0.59
C LEU A 16 -21.42 6.13 0.71
N GLU A 17 -22.29 6.20 -0.30
CA GLU A 17 -23.44 5.30 -0.36
C GLU A 17 -22.99 3.83 -0.28
N GLU A 18 -23.75 3.00 0.39
CA GLU A 18 -23.43 1.61 0.63
C GLU A 18 -23.17 0.84 -0.68
N GLU A 19 -23.90 1.16 -1.73
CA GLU A 19 -23.71 0.58 -3.07
C GLU A 19 -22.32 0.83 -3.67
N VAL A 20 -21.69 1.97 -3.38
CA VAL A 20 -20.37 2.34 -3.87
C VAL A 20 -19.25 1.68 -3.05
N THR A 21 -19.53 1.28 -1.82
CA THR A 21 -18.56 0.64 -0.92
C THR A 21 -18.51 -0.89 -1.07
N TRP A 22 -19.41 -1.46 -1.84
CA TRP A 22 -19.46 -2.89 -2.08
C TRP A 22 -18.19 -3.40 -2.75
N GLN A 23 -17.67 -4.52 -2.26
CA GLN A 23 -16.53 -5.20 -2.87
C GLN A 23 -16.80 -6.70 -2.99
N ALA A 24 -16.49 -7.27 -4.15
CA ALA A 24 -16.44 -8.71 -4.34
C ALA A 24 -15.06 -9.23 -3.94
N VAL A 25 -14.98 -10.29 -3.15
CA VAL A 25 -13.70 -10.92 -2.79
C VAL A 25 -13.49 -12.13 -3.69
N VAL A 26 -12.38 -12.10 -4.45
CA VAL A 26 -11.92 -13.22 -5.26
C VAL A 26 -10.77 -13.91 -4.55
N LEU A 27 -10.86 -15.24 -4.42
CA LEU A 27 -9.82 -16.05 -3.81
C LEU A 27 -8.83 -16.54 -4.86
N ILE A 28 -7.56 -16.17 -4.69
CA ILE A 28 -6.46 -16.63 -5.56
C ILE A 28 -5.64 -17.68 -4.81
N PRO A 29 -5.39 -18.86 -5.41
CA PRO A 29 -4.55 -19.89 -4.80
C PRO A 29 -3.13 -19.37 -4.57
N LYS A 30 -2.61 -19.58 -3.36
CA LYS A 30 -1.22 -19.22 -2.98
C LYS A 30 -0.29 -20.44 -2.95
N GLY A 31 -0.84 -21.64 -3.14
CA GLY A 31 -0.16 -22.92 -3.00
C GLY A 31 -0.43 -23.58 -1.63
N LYS A 32 -0.18 -24.88 -1.54
CA LYS A 32 -0.39 -25.68 -0.32
C LYS A 32 -1.81 -25.60 0.30
N GLY A 33 -2.84 -25.34 -0.51
CA GLY A 33 -4.23 -25.21 -0.04
C GLY A 33 -4.56 -23.85 0.61
N GLU A 34 -3.63 -22.90 0.59
CA GLU A 34 -3.87 -21.53 1.05
C GLU A 34 -4.42 -20.66 -0.07
N TYR A 35 -5.25 -19.69 0.29
CA TYR A 35 -5.84 -18.72 -0.62
C TYR A 35 -5.54 -17.29 -0.14
N ARG A 36 -5.39 -16.38 -1.11
CA ARG A 36 -5.33 -14.95 -0.85
C ARG A 36 -6.63 -14.31 -1.34
N GLY A 37 -7.34 -13.60 -0.47
CA GLY A 37 -8.47 -12.76 -0.86
C GLY A 37 -8.00 -11.50 -1.59
N ILE A 38 -8.57 -11.23 -2.75
CA ILE A 38 -8.41 -9.94 -3.44
C ILE A 38 -9.77 -9.28 -3.52
N GLY A 39 -9.90 -8.11 -2.88
CA GLY A 39 -11.09 -7.29 -2.96
C GLY A 39 -11.17 -6.57 -4.31
N LEU A 40 -12.21 -6.85 -5.07
CA LEU A 40 -12.56 -6.10 -6.27
C LEU A 40 -13.50 -4.98 -5.87
N VAL A 41 -12.94 -3.78 -5.75
CA VAL A 41 -13.74 -2.60 -5.39
C VAL A 41 -14.41 -2.00 -6.62
N GLU A 42 -15.53 -1.36 -6.40
CA GLU A 42 -16.31 -0.66 -7.42
C GLU A 42 -15.47 0.46 -8.08
N VAL A 43 -15.75 0.74 -9.36
CA VAL A 43 -14.95 1.68 -10.17
C VAL A 43 -14.94 3.09 -9.58
N MET A 44 -16.06 3.54 -9.03
CA MET A 44 -16.19 4.87 -8.44
C MET A 44 -15.28 5.01 -7.21
N TRP A 45 -15.22 3.98 -6.38
CA TRP A 45 -14.29 3.94 -5.24
C TRP A 45 -12.83 4.01 -5.68
N LYS A 46 -12.48 3.35 -6.79
CA LYS A 46 -11.13 3.45 -7.37
C LYS A 46 -10.80 4.87 -7.80
N VAL A 47 -11.74 5.59 -8.39
CA VAL A 47 -11.53 7.00 -8.79
C VAL A 47 -11.26 7.87 -7.56
N VAL A 48 -12.08 7.74 -6.51
CA VAL A 48 -11.88 8.47 -5.25
C VAL A 48 -10.51 8.14 -4.65
N ALA A 49 -10.17 6.85 -4.58
CA ALA A 49 -8.89 6.39 -4.03
C ALA A 49 -7.68 6.93 -4.83
N VAL A 50 -7.77 7.00 -6.16
CA VAL A 50 -6.71 7.58 -7.01
C VAL A 50 -6.55 9.07 -6.74
N ILE A 51 -7.64 9.83 -6.63
CA ILE A 51 -7.59 11.27 -6.31
C ILE A 51 -6.96 11.51 -4.94
N LEU A 52 -7.37 10.74 -3.92
CA LEU A 52 -6.79 10.81 -2.57
C LEU A 52 -5.29 10.46 -2.60
N ASN A 53 -4.93 9.38 -3.27
CA ASN A 53 -3.53 8.96 -3.39
C ASN A 53 -2.66 10.03 -4.07
N CYS A 54 -3.15 10.66 -5.14
CA CYS A 54 -2.43 11.75 -5.80
C CYS A 54 -2.21 12.95 -4.86
N ARG A 55 -3.24 13.35 -4.09
CA ARG A 55 -3.14 14.44 -3.12
C ARG A 55 -2.17 14.12 -1.98
N LEU A 56 -2.29 12.93 -1.40
CA LEU A 56 -1.40 12.46 -0.33
C LEU A 56 0.05 12.40 -0.81
N THR A 57 0.30 11.79 -1.97
CA THR A 57 1.65 11.61 -2.51
C THR A 57 2.33 12.96 -2.81
N SER A 58 1.56 13.98 -3.20
CA SER A 58 2.10 15.34 -3.41
C SER A 58 2.42 16.08 -2.11
N SER A 59 1.81 15.69 -1.00
CA SER A 59 1.95 16.35 0.32
C SER A 59 2.94 15.67 1.24
N ILE A 60 3.29 14.40 0.97
CA ILE A 60 4.16 13.59 1.83
C ILE A 60 5.55 13.48 1.24
N THR A 61 6.56 13.77 2.06
CA THR A 61 7.95 13.46 1.74
C THR A 61 8.30 12.10 2.29
N PHE A 62 8.53 11.15 1.40
CA PHE A 62 8.94 9.79 1.80
C PHE A 62 10.44 9.73 2.07
N HIS A 63 10.83 8.99 3.10
CA HIS A 63 12.22 8.70 3.36
C HIS A 63 12.85 7.89 2.20
N ASP A 64 14.12 8.18 1.86
CA ASP A 64 14.77 7.59 0.68
C ASP A 64 14.91 6.08 0.70
N VAL A 65 14.98 5.45 1.85
CA VAL A 65 15.03 3.98 2.00
C VAL A 65 13.68 3.30 1.78
N LEU A 66 12.58 4.06 1.66
CA LEU A 66 11.27 3.48 1.41
C LEU A 66 11.10 3.17 -0.08
N HIS A 67 11.00 1.89 -0.43
CA HIS A 67 10.80 1.42 -1.79
C HIS A 67 9.36 1.01 -2.10
N GLY A 68 8.59 0.62 -1.09
CA GLY A 68 7.19 0.24 -1.25
C GLY A 68 6.28 1.43 -1.54
N PHE A 69 5.29 1.24 -2.41
CA PHE A 69 4.25 2.23 -2.73
C PHE A 69 4.75 3.58 -3.26
N ARG A 70 5.96 3.65 -3.79
CA ARG A 70 6.54 4.86 -4.40
C ARG A 70 6.66 4.71 -5.91
N ALA A 71 6.34 5.78 -6.63
CA ALA A 71 6.56 5.85 -8.08
C ALA A 71 8.06 5.68 -8.41
N GLY A 72 8.38 4.85 -9.39
CA GLY A 72 9.75 4.57 -9.83
C GLY A 72 10.58 3.71 -8.87
N ARG A 73 10.02 3.23 -7.76
CA ARG A 73 10.67 2.33 -6.81
C ARG A 73 9.88 1.02 -6.65
N GLY A 74 10.55 -0.03 -6.20
CA GLY A 74 9.93 -1.34 -5.99
C GLY A 74 10.92 -2.37 -5.48
N THR A 75 10.56 -3.64 -5.55
CA THR A 75 11.41 -4.75 -5.08
C THR A 75 12.77 -4.80 -5.78
N GLY A 76 12.84 -4.45 -7.06
CA GLY A 76 14.11 -4.42 -7.81
C GLY A 76 15.07 -3.36 -7.26
N THR A 77 14.60 -2.15 -6.98
CA THR A 77 15.42 -1.08 -6.42
C THR A 77 15.83 -1.38 -4.97
N ALA A 78 14.94 -1.97 -4.17
CA ALA A 78 15.26 -2.40 -2.80
C ALA A 78 16.33 -3.50 -2.79
N THR A 79 16.20 -4.49 -3.68
CA THR A 79 17.18 -5.56 -3.81
C THR A 79 18.55 -5.05 -4.27
N LEU A 80 18.55 -4.08 -5.19
CA LEU A 80 19.78 -3.45 -5.66
C LEU A 80 20.50 -2.73 -4.52
N GLU A 81 19.77 -1.92 -3.73
CA GLU A 81 20.32 -1.21 -2.58
C GLU A 81 20.91 -2.18 -1.55
N ALA A 82 20.18 -3.25 -1.21
CA ALA A 82 20.69 -4.26 -0.29
C ALA A 82 21.98 -4.94 -0.80
N LYS A 83 22.05 -5.24 -2.11
CA LYS A 83 23.26 -5.81 -2.73
C LYS A 83 24.44 -4.82 -2.72
N LEU A 84 24.18 -3.56 -2.97
CA LEU A 84 25.23 -2.52 -2.92
C LEU A 84 25.79 -2.37 -1.50
N LEU A 85 24.93 -2.38 -0.49
CA LEU A 85 25.38 -2.37 0.92
C LEU A 85 26.22 -3.60 1.26
N GLN A 86 25.81 -4.78 0.80
CA GLN A 86 26.58 -6.02 0.98
C GLN A 86 27.96 -5.95 0.31
N GLN A 87 28.02 -5.45 -0.92
CA GLN A 87 29.29 -5.28 -1.64
C GLN A 87 30.19 -4.26 -0.95
N LEU A 88 29.62 -3.14 -0.48
CA LEU A 88 30.36 -2.13 0.23
C LEU A 88 30.99 -2.66 1.52
N ALA A 89 30.23 -3.41 2.31
CA ALA A 89 30.73 -4.07 3.52
C ALA A 89 31.85 -5.07 3.20
N ALA A 90 31.69 -5.87 2.15
CA ALA A 90 32.73 -6.80 1.70
C ALA A 90 34.02 -6.08 1.25
N MET A 91 33.91 -4.97 0.54
CA MET A 91 35.08 -4.16 0.12
C MET A 91 35.81 -3.52 1.28
N ARG A 92 35.10 -3.24 2.39
CA ARG A 92 35.68 -2.65 3.61
C ARG A 92 36.13 -3.70 4.63
N GLU A 93 35.94 -4.98 4.30
CA GLU A 93 36.17 -6.09 5.23
C GLU A 93 35.35 -5.96 6.53
N GLU A 94 34.17 -5.31 6.44
CA GLU A 94 33.27 -5.10 7.58
C GLU A 94 32.20 -6.17 7.63
N VAL A 95 31.72 -6.49 8.83
CA VAL A 95 30.61 -7.45 9.04
C VAL A 95 29.30 -6.70 8.90
N LEU A 96 28.44 -7.16 7.97
CA LEU A 96 27.10 -6.62 7.78
C LEU A 96 26.08 -7.57 8.42
N TYR A 97 25.34 -7.08 9.41
CA TYR A 97 24.18 -7.79 9.98
C TYR A 97 22.90 -7.32 9.30
N VAL A 98 22.11 -8.25 8.77
CA VAL A 98 20.83 -7.96 8.11
C VAL A 98 19.71 -8.69 8.84
N ILE A 99 18.70 -7.96 9.25
CA ILE A 99 17.50 -8.51 9.90
C ILE A 99 16.32 -8.32 8.97
N PHE A 100 15.61 -9.41 8.64
CA PHE A 100 14.38 -9.39 7.86
C PHE A 100 13.19 -9.47 8.81
N LEU A 101 12.30 -8.48 8.73
CA LEU A 101 11.06 -8.45 9.49
C LEU A 101 9.89 -8.58 8.52
N ASP A 102 8.95 -9.46 8.84
CA ASP A 102 7.72 -9.65 8.07
C ASP A 102 6.51 -9.60 8.99
N LEU A 103 5.46 -8.92 8.56
CA LEU A 103 4.23 -8.77 9.33
C LEU A 103 3.19 -9.77 8.85
N THR A 104 2.75 -10.63 9.74
CA THR A 104 1.67 -11.59 9.46
C THR A 104 0.35 -10.84 9.28
N LYS A 105 -0.26 -10.97 8.09
CA LYS A 105 -1.57 -10.34 7.78
C LYS A 105 -1.60 -8.85 8.10
N ALA A 106 -0.59 -8.11 7.68
CA ALA A 106 -0.38 -6.70 8.03
C ALA A 106 -1.65 -5.83 7.86
N TYR A 107 -2.40 -6.00 6.76
CA TYR A 107 -3.63 -5.23 6.52
C TYR A 107 -4.82 -5.66 7.37
N ASP A 108 -4.93 -6.96 7.67
CA ASP A 108 -6.03 -7.49 8.49
C ASP A 108 -5.81 -7.20 9.98
N ALA A 109 -4.54 -7.08 10.39
CA ALA A 109 -4.14 -6.81 11.77
C ALA A 109 -4.10 -5.30 12.11
N LEU A 110 -4.26 -4.42 11.10
CA LEU A 110 -4.21 -2.98 11.33
C LEU A 110 -5.47 -2.50 12.08
N ASP A 111 -5.27 -1.89 13.23
CA ASP A 111 -6.34 -1.12 13.88
C ASP A 111 -6.60 0.17 13.09
N ARG A 112 -7.67 0.14 12.30
CA ARG A 112 -8.04 1.28 11.44
C ARG A 112 -8.49 2.49 12.24
N SER A 113 -9.14 2.29 13.39
CA SER A 113 -9.58 3.39 14.26
C SER A 113 -8.40 4.16 14.84
N GLY A 114 -7.36 3.46 15.28
CA GLY A 114 -6.12 4.06 15.75
C GLY A 114 -5.31 4.75 14.63
N ALA A 115 -5.33 4.19 13.41
CA ALA A 115 -4.61 4.76 12.27
C ALA A 115 -5.16 6.11 11.79
N TRP A 116 -6.45 6.39 12.03
CA TRP A 116 -7.09 7.66 11.67
C TRP A 116 -7.05 8.71 12.79
N ALA A 117 -6.69 8.32 14.01
CA ALA A 117 -6.64 9.20 15.18
C ALA A 117 -5.27 9.87 15.39
N SER A 118 -4.28 9.51 14.62
CA SER A 118 -2.91 10.04 14.66
C SER A 118 -2.68 11.10 13.59
#